data_b7e27f302f89a3059139ccf5d7b773d4
#
_entry.id   b7e27f302f89a3059139ccf5d7b773d4
#
_cell.length_a   1.000
_cell.length_b   1.000
_cell.length_c   1.000
_cell.angle_alpha   90.00
_cell.angle_beta   90.00
_cell.angle_gamma   90.00
#
_symmetry.space_group_name_H-M   'P 1'
#
loop_
_entity.id
_entity.type
_entity.pdbx_description
1 polymer ?
#
loop_
_entity_poly.entity_id
_entity_poly.type
_entity_poly.pdbx_seq_one_letter_code
_entity_poly.pdbx_strand_id
1 'polypeptide(L)' 'MDATARQRIVAAGIITKAAETLQIANMRLANHEYLVVSAELMDTARSLKTVARQLRELHDLTE' A
#
# COMPACT_ATOMS: atom_id res chain seq x y z
N MET A 1 23.10 -4.97 4.45
CA MET A 1 21.92 -5.07 3.55
C MET A 1 22.04 -3.95 2.52
N ASP A 2 21.90 -4.26 1.26
CA ASP A 2 21.98 -3.23 0.22
C ASP A 2 20.66 -2.45 0.12
N ALA A 3 20.68 -1.33 -0.61
CA ALA A 3 19.52 -0.46 -0.76
C ALA A 3 18.34 -1.16 -1.45
N THR A 4 18.64 -2.06 -2.40
CA THR A 4 17.62 -2.79 -3.12
C THR A 4 16.83 -3.72 -2.19
N ALA A 5 17.55 -4.47 -1.35
CA ALA A 5 16.91 -5.37 -0.38
C ALA A 5 16.09 -4.58 0.64
N ARG A 6 16.60 -3.43 1.09
CA ARG A 6 15.88 -2.56 2.02
C ARG A 6 14.58 -2.04 1.39
N GLN A 7 14.64 -1.61 0.15
CA GLN A 7 13.46 -1.10 -0.56
C GLN A 7 12.39 -2.18 -0.72
N ARG A 8 12.81 -3.43 -0.99
CA ARG A 8 11.86 -4.53 -1.07
C ARG A 8 11.17 -4.80 0.26
N ILE A 9 11.92 -4.73 1.36
CA ILE A 9 11.36 -4.96 2.70
C ILE A 9 10.37 -3.87 3.06
N VAL A 10 10.70 -2.62 2.78
CA VAL A 10 9.81 -1.48 3.03
C VAL A 10 8.54 -1.61 2.20
N ALA A 11 8.68 -1.94 0.91
CA ALA A 11 7.53 -2.12 0.03
C ALA A 11 6.63 -3.25 0.53
N ALA A 12 7.21 -4.37 0.95
CA ALA A 12 6.45 -5.49 1.48
C ALA A 12 5.65 -5.10 2.73
N GLY A 13 6.26 -4.30 3.61
CA GLY A 13 5.59 -3.81 4.81
C GLY A 13 4.39 -2.93 4.48
N ILE A 14 4.55 -2.03 3.51
CA ILE A 14 3.46 -1.14 3.09
C ILE A 14 2.33 -1.94 2.46
N ILE A 15 2.65 -2.93 1.62
CA ILE A 15 1.65 -3.79 0.99
C ILE A 15 0.89 -4.59 2.06
N THR A 16 1.59 -5.14 3.05
CA THR A 16 0.96 -5.89 4.13
C THR A 16 0.02 -5.01 4.94
N LYS A 17 0.45 -3.79 5.26
CA LYS A 17 -0.38 -2.84 5.98
C LYS A 17 -1.61 -2.44 5.16
N ALA A 18 -1.44 -2.25 3.87
CA ALA A 18 -2.55 -1.95 2.97
C ALA A 18 -3.59 -3.08 2.97
N ALA A 19 -3.14 -4.32 2.93
CA ALA A 19 -4.03 -5.48 2.96
C ALA A 19 -4.84 -5.51 4.26
N GLU A 20 -4.21 -5.24 5.40
CA GLU A 20 -4.89 -5.18 6.69
C GLU A 20 -5.93 -4.05 6.71
N THR A 21 -5.57 -2.88 6.20
CA THR A 21 -6.49 -1.75 6.11
C THR A 21 -7.70 -2.08 5.25
N LEU A 22 -7.49 -2.79 4.14
CA LEU A 22 -8.58 -3.19 3.25
C LEU A 22 -9.51 -4.19 3.92
N GLN A 23 -9.00 -5.09 4.74
CA GLN A 23 -9.84 -6.01 5.51
C GLN A 23 -10.73 -5.25 6.50
N ILE A 24 -10.17 -4.28 7.22
CA ILE A 24 -10.90 -3.45 8.15
C ILE A 24 -11.95 -2.60 7.40
N ALA A 25 -11.56 -2.03 6.26
CA ALA A 25 -12.47 -1.25 5.43
C ALA A 25 -13.67 -2.10 4.98
N ASN A 26 -13.43 -3.36 4.65
CA ASN A 26 -14.50 -4.26 4.24
C ASN A 26 -15.50 -4.48 5.37
N MET A 27 -15.01 -4.61 6.62
CA MET A 27 -15.89 -4.73 7.79
C MET A 27 -16.70 -3.46 8.00
N ARG A 28 -16.07 -2.29 7.86
CA ARG A 28 -16.76 -1.00 8.00
C ARG A 28 -17.78 -0.78 6.91
N LEU A 29 -17.51 -1.28 5.71
CA LEU A 29 -18.48 -1.23 4.61
C LEU A 29 -19.76 -1.99 4.98
N ALA A 30 -19.63 -3.15 5.60
CA ALA A 30 -20.76 -3.93 6.07
C ALA A 30 -21.57 -3.18 7.14
N ASN A 31 -20.92 -2.28 7.88
CA ASN A 31 -21.57 -1.44 8.90
C ASN A 31 -22.04 -0.09 8.34
N HIS A 32 -22.02 0.09 7.03
CA HIS A 32 -22.49 1.29 6.35
C HIS A 32 -21.68 2.56 6.68
N GLU A 33 -20.40 2.40 7.05
CA GLU A 33 -19.51 3.52 7.34
C GLU A 33 -18.85 4.02 6.05
N TYR A 34 -19.66 4.48 5.11
CA TYR A 34 -19.19 4.76 3.74
C TYR A 34 -18.14 5.87 3.67
N LEU A 35 -18.32 6.91 4.46
CA LEU A 35 -17.39 8.04 4.41
C LEU A 35 -16.01 7.65 4.93
N VAL A 36 -15.95 6.89 6.02
CA VAL A 36 -14.70 6.39 6.60
C VAL A 36 -14.02 5.44 5.60
N VAL A 37 -14.77 4.53 5.00
CA VAL A 37 -14.23 3.59 4.01
C VAL A 37 -13.67 4.35 2.81
N SER A 38 -14.39 5.34 2.32
CA SER A 38 -13.93 6.16 1.20
C SER A 38 -12.59 6.82 1.51
N ALA A 39 -12.45 7.42 2.69
CA ALA A 39 -11.22 8.07 3.10
C ALA A 39 -10.06 7.06 3.24
N GLU A 40 -10.31 5.89 3.82
CA GLU A 40 -9.32 4.84 3.98
C GLU A 40 -8.82 4.33 2.62
N LEU A 41 -9.75 4.15 1.68
CA LEU A 41 -9.37 3.68 0.34
C LEU A 41 -8.52 4.71 -0.40
N MET A 42 -8.85 5.99 -0.27
CA MET A 42 -8.07 7.05 -0.90
C MET A 42 -6.67 7.14 -0.32
N ASP A 43 -6.53 7.04 1.00
CA ASP A 43 -5.22 7.06 1.65
C ASP A 43 -4.39 5.84 1.27
N THR A 44 -5.01 4.67 1.26
CA THR A 44 -4.33 3.42 0.88
C THR A 44 -3.88 3.47 -0.57
N ALA A 45 -4.73 3.96 -1.47
CA ALA A 45 -4.39 4.11 -2.88
C ALA A 45 -3.19 5.05 -3.06
N ARG A 46 -3.11 6.11 -2.28
CA ARG A 46 -2.00 7.06 -2.33
C ARG A 46 -0.69 6.39 -1.93
N SER A 47 -0.71 5.62 -0.85
CA SER A 47 0.46 4.86 -0.40
C SER A 47 0.90 3.82 -1.42
N LEU A 48 -0.04 3.09 -2.01
CA LEU A 48 0.25 2.08 -3.01
C LEU A 48 0.79 2.68 -4.30
N LYS A 49 0.32 3.86 -4.69
CA LYS A 49 0.84 4.58 -5.84
C LYS A 49 2.32 4.92 -5.66
N THR A 50 2.68 5.37 -4.46
CA THR A 50 4.08 5.69 -4.15
C THR A 50 4.95 4.43 -4.23
N VAL A 51 4.48 3.32 -3.68
CA VAL A 51 5.21 2.05 -3.75
C VAL A 51 5.35 1.58 -5.18
N ALA A 52 4.27 1.68 -5.97
CA ALA A 52 4.31 1.26 -7.37
C ALA A 52 5.36 2.03 -8.16
N ARG A 53 5.45 3.34 -7.94
CA ARG A 53 6.46 4.16 -8.59
C ARG A 53 7.88 3.78 -8.16
N GLN A 54 8.07 3.54 -6.87
CA GLN A 54 9.37 3.14 -6.35
C GLN A 54 9.81 1.79 -6.92
N LEU A 55 8.90 0.84 -7.06
CA LEU A 55 9.20 -0.46 -7.65
C LEU A 55 9.53 -0.33 -9.13
N ARG A 56 8.88 0.56 -9.84
CA ARG A 56 9.19 0.85 -11.23
C ARG A 56 10.60 1.41 -11.38
N GLU A 57 10.96 2.36 -10.51
CA GLU A 57 12.31 2.93 -10.50
C GLU A 57 13.35 1.85 -10.19
N LEU A 58 13.05 0.97 -9.24
CA LEU A 58 13.94 -0.13 -8.88
C LEU A 58 14.14 -1.08 -10.06
N HIS A 59 13.07 -1.41 -10.77
CA HIS A 59 13.14 -2.24 -11.97
C HIS A 59 14.05 -1.59 -13.03
N ASP A 60 13.90 -0.30 -13.27
CA ASP A 60 14.68 0.42 -14.28
C ASP A 60 16.16 0.44 -13.91
N LEU A 61 16.49 0.46 -12.61
CA LEU A 61 17.88 0.45 -12.16
C LEU A 61 18.55 -0.93 -12.26
N THR A 62 17.76 -2.00 -12.22
CA THR A 62 18.27 -3.37 -12.21
C THR A 62 18.32 -4.02 -13.58
N GLU A 63 17.81 -3.36 -14.58
CA GLU A 63 17.93 -3.83 -15.98
C GLU A 63 19.26 -3.40 -16.65
#